data_e5b8f16b3631663e604f5f6d4bfec8ae
#
_entry.id   e5b8f16b3631663e604f5f6d4bfec8ae
#
_cell.length_a   1.000
_cell.length_b   1.000
_cell.length_c   1.000
_cell.angle_alpha   90.00
_cell.angle_beta   90.00
_cell.angle_gamma   90.00
#
_symmetry.space_group_name_H-M   'P 1'
#
loop_
_entity.id
_entity.type
_entity.pdbx_description
1 polymer ?
#
loop_
_entity_poly.entity_id
_entity_poly.type
_entity_poly.pdbx_seq_one_letter_code
_entity_poly.pdbx_strand_id
1 'polypeptide(L)'
;KLYKMKKFLAILFVGVLFSALNFNNSEANTLTIKKNRVIKTKGDVFYKWPHNWKFSYIMEHWKPYAIQEITDNVRYGKTALRFELRSGSCGKTAGSDDCKNGPFGSERYELLPNNNDKDITFKGNVWHTISWYIEKFNTPLAGHNSIWQIHNDGDWAPMFNTDLMFDGLYWQRRTACNVPDIYKKYNAKGNDGCSVSWKENANVKIMDRNEIFDKWNDVIMNVNYTSKDNGFLKMWINGKLVYHYQGPVKPPNKGKGWSNNSTMQFGIYRMAEDGVHPHTQINYYDEIRYAKKKCSKLKLEQLGYSCEKLESQKIEVDTLFN
;
A
#
# COMPACT_ATOMS: atom_id res chain seq x y z
N LYS A 1 -47.58 13.78 43.80
CA LYS A 1 -47.26 13.80 42.33
C LYS A 1 -45.77 14.08 42.06
N LEU A 2 -45.16 15.03 42.79
CA LEU A 2 -43.73 15.39 42.56
C LEU A 2 -42.73 14.26 42.94
N TYR A 3 -43.06 13.43 43.94
CA TYR A 3 -42.16 12.36 44.38
C TYR A 3 -42.07 11.19 43.39
N LYS A 4 -43.15 10.90 42.65
CA LYS A 4 -43.15 9.88 41.59
C LYS A 4 -42.39 10.35 40.36
N MET A 5 -42.38 11.64 40.03
CA MET A 5 -41.62 12.20 38.93
C MET A 5 -40.10 12.14 39.17
N LYS A 6 -39.63 12.38 40.42
CA LYS A 6 -38.18 12.28 40.73
C LYS A 6 -37.61 10.87 40.58
N LYS A 7 -38.37 9.83 40.90
CA LYS A 7 -37.96 8.44 40.67
C LYS A 7 -37.91 8.08 39.19
N PHE A 8 -38.81 8.61 38.37
CA PHE A 8 -38.83 8.36 36.94
C PHE A 8 -37.65 9.05 36.22
N LEU A 9 -37.31 10.28 36.65
CA LEU A 9 -36.14 10.98 36.12
C LEU A 9 -34.81 10.28 36.50
N ALA A 10 -34.69 9.74 37.71
CA ALA A 10 -33.49 9.02 38.13
C ALA A 10 -33.26 7.71 37.35
N ILE A 11 -34.35 7.01 37.02
CA ILE A 11 -34.27 5.77 36.21
C ILE A 11 -33.93 6.10 34.77
N LEU A 12 -34.43 7.20 34.21
CA LEU A 12 -34.06 7.64 32.85
C LEU A 12 -32.61 8.09 32.77
N PHE A 13 -32.07 8.76 33.78
CA PHE A 13 -30.68 9.19 33.82
C PHE A 13 -29.68 8.02 33.96
N VAL A 14 -30.04 7.00 34.74
CA VAL A 14 -29.21 5.79 34.86
C VAL A 14 -29.26 4.96 33.58
N GLY A 15 -30.42 4.89 32.92
CA GLY A 15 -30.52 4.19 31.61
C GLY A 15 -29.73 4.85 30.49
N VAL A 16 -29.67 6.19 30.46
CA VAL A 16 -28.89 6.95 29.47
C VAL A 16 -27.38 6.88 29.78
N LEU A 17 -26.98 6.83 31.05
CA LEU A 17 -25.58 6.64 31.43
C LEU A 17 -25.07 5.22 31.11
N PHE A 18 -25.92 4.19 31.22
CA PHE A 18 -25.54 2.83 30.84
C PHE A 18 -25.52 2.60 29.32
N SER A 19 -26.34 3.30 28.55
CA SER A 19 -26.27 3.23 27.07
C SER A 19 -25.12 4.04 26.48
N ALA A 20 -24.55 5.01 27.20
CA ALA A 20 -23.39 5.77 26.79
C ALA A 20 -22.04 5.07 27.12
N LEU A 21 -22.05 3.99 27.91
CA LEU A 21 -20.84 3.27 28.29
C LEU A 21 -20.59 1.97 27.51
N ASN A 22 -21.46 1.61 26.59
CA ASN A 22 -21.14 0.60 25.59
C ASN A 22 -20.39 1.26 24.41
N PHE A 23 -19.29 1.95 24.69
CA PHE A 23 -18.21 2.02 23.72
C PHE A 23 -17.74 0.57 23.54
N ASN A 24 -18.11 -0.01 22.42
CA ASN A 24 -17.46 -1.21 21.93
C ASN A 24 -15.96 -0.89 21.89
N ASN A 25 -15.25 -1.26 22.95
CA ASN A 25 -13.82 -1.45 22.86
C ASN A 25 -13.65 -2.60 21.89
N SER A 26 -13.57 -2.29 20.58
CA SER A 26 -13.06 -3.23 19.61
C SER A 26 -11.69 -3.59 20.14
N GLU A 27 -11.51 -4.80 20.64
CA GLU A 27 -10.22 -5.29 21.07
C GLU A 27 -9.34 -5.33 19.82
N ALA A 28 -8.60 -4.26 19.58
CA ALA A 28 -7.57 -4.24 18.58
C ALA A 28 -6.57 -5.33 18.96
N ASN A 29 -6.64 -6.45 18.28
CA ASN A 29 -5.76 -7.57 18.57
C ASN A 29 -4.34 -7.20 18.14
N THR A 30 -3.43 -7.19 19.08
CA THR A 30 -2.01 -7.06 18.78
C THR A 30 -1.58 -8.20 17.89
N LEU A 31 -1.01 -7.88 16.71
CA LEU A 31 -0.50 -8.89 15.79
C LEU A 31 0.54 -9.78 16.48
N THR A 32 0.42 -11.08 16.29
CA THR A 32 1.46 -12.02 16.77
C THR A 32 2.66 -11.93 15.83
N ILE A 33 3.80 -11.48 16.37
CA ILE A 33 5.07 -11.42 15.65
C ILE A 33 5.88 -12.66 15.95
N LYS A 34 6.23 -13.39 14.92
CA LYS A 34 7.11 -14.56 14.99
C LYS A 34 8.57 -14.18 14.79
N LYS A 35 9.46 -15.15 15.08
CA LYS A 35 10.87 -15.10 14.68
C LYS A 35 10.98 -14.63 13.21
N ASN A 36 11.94 -13.75 12.91
CA ASN A 36 12.14 -13.14 11.60
C ASN A 36 11.05 -12.13 11.17
N ARG A 37 10.38 -11.48 12.10
CA ARG A 37 9.40 -10.41 11.84
C ARG A 37 8.16 -10.84 11.05
N VAL A 38 7.91 -12.11 10.90
CA VAL A 38 6.72 -12.64 10.24
C VAL A 38 5.49 -12.34 11.08
N ILE A 39 4.48 -11.72 10.47
CA ILE A 39 3.20 -11.47 11.12
C ILE A 39 2.23 -12.64 10.91
N LYS A 40 1.37 -12.84 11.86
CA LYS A 40 0.20 -13.70 11.76
C LYS A 40 -1.05 -12.91 12.07
N THR A 41 -1.99 -12.93 11.16
CA THR A 41 -3.36 -12.47 11.37
C THR A 41 -4.21 -13.63 11.87
N LYS A 42 -5.24 -13.33 12.63
CA LYS A 42 -6.25 -14.31 13.07
C LYS A 42 -7.41 -14.39 12.08
N GLY A 43 -7.60 -13.33 11.30
CA GLY A 43 -8.71 -13.16 10.37
C GLY A 43 -8.33 -13.37 8.90
N ASP A 44 -9.07 -12.74 8.04
CA ASP A 44 -9.15 -13.01 6.60
C ASP A 44 -8.57 -11.90 5.70
N VAL A 45 -7.87 -10.92 6.27
CA VAL A 45 -7.23 -9.80 5.53
C VAL A 45 -6.45 -10.26 4.31
N PHE A 46 -5.73 -11.37 4.43
CA PHE A 46 -4.93 -11.96 3.35
C PHE A 46 -5.65 -13.11 2.64
N TYR A 47 -6.95 -13.04 2.55
CA TYR A 47 -7.74 -14.02 1.83
C TYR A 47 -7.25 -14.17 0.39
N LYS A 48 -6.97 -15.41 -0.04
CA LYS A 48 -6.36 -15.70 -1.35
C LYS A 48 -4.92 -15.20 -1.55
N TRP A 49 -4.23 -14.78 -0.51
CA TRP A 49 -2.79 -14.54 -0.59
C TRP A 49 -2.01 -15.78 -0.11
N PRO A 50 -1.15 -16.36 -0.94
CA PRO A 50 -0.54 -17.67 -0.63
C PRO A 50 0.63 -17.61 0.34
N HIS A 51 1.09 -16.43 0.75
CA HIS A 51 2.36 -16.25 1.46
C HIS A 51 2.21 -15.48 2.75
N ASN A 52 3.21 -15.65 3.64
CA ASN A 52 3.28 -14.87 4.86
C ASN A 52 3.81 -13.46 4.59
N TRP A 53 3.38 -12.52 5.41
CA TRP A 53 3.85 -11.15 5.42
C TRP A 53 4.83 -10.94 6.58
N LYS A 54 5.75 -10.01 6.41
CA LYS A 54 6.68 -9.58 7.45
C LYS A 54 6.82 -8.07 7.46
N PHE A 55 7.25 -7.52 8.59
CA PHE A 55 7.64 -6.12 8.66
C PHE A 55 8.82 -5.83 7.73
N SER A 56 8.86 -4.64 7.16
CA SER A 56 10.03 -4.12 6.47
C SER A 56 11.26 -4.24 7.39
N TYR A 57 12.41 -4.54 6.80
CA TYR A 57 13.65 -4.76 7.56
C TYR A 57 14.16 -3.49 8.29
N ILE A 58 13.65 -2.32 7.94
CA ILE A 58 14.01 -1.06 8.55
C ILE A 58 13.26 -0.80 9.88
N MET A 59 12.30 -1.64 10.22
CA MET A 59 11.46 -1.47 11.43
C MET A 59 12.06 -2.14 12.66
N GLU A 60 13.13 -1.58 13.23
CA GLU A 60 13.65 -2.07 14.53
C GLU A 60 12.79 -1.65 15.73
N HIS A 61 12.04 -0.56 15.60
CA HIS A 61 11.27 0.02 16.69
C HIS A 61 9.76 -0.20 16.53
N TRP A 62 9.37 -1.44 16.27
CA TRP A 62 7.95 -1.79 16.24
C TRP A 62 7.27 -1.41 17.57
N LYS A 63 6.13 -0.74 17.45
CA LYS A 63 5.28 -0.38 18.57
C LYS A 63 3.95 -1.13 18.47
N PRO A 64 3.30 -1.51 19.60
CA PRO A 64 2.03 -2.22 19.57
C PRO A 64 0.91 -1.52 18.79
N TYR A 65 0.95 -0.19 18.70
CA TYR A 65 -0.03 0.60 17.93
C TYR A 65 0.28 0.66 16.42
N ALA A 66 1.52 0.36 16.03
CA ALA A 66 2.00 0.62 14.66
C ALA A 66 1.21 -0.14 13.59
N ILE A 67 0.95 -1.41 13.82
CA ILE A 67 0.12 -2.25 12.96
C ILE A 67 -0.73 -3.15 13.83
N GLN A 68 -2.04 -3.09 13.67
CA GLN A 68 -3.02 -3.84 14.43
C GLN A 68 -3.99 -4.58 13.51
N GLU A 69 -4.44 -5.75 13.90
CA GLU A 69 -5.60 -6.40 13.29
C GLU A 69 -6.87 -5.92 14.00
N ILE A 70 -7.84 -5.43 13.24
CA ILE A 70 -9.06 -4.81 13.74
C ILE A 70 -10.31 -5.45 13.14
N THR A 71 -11.48 -5.20 13.74
CA THR A 71 -12.77 -5.75 13.35
C THR A 71 -13.86 -4.69 13.14
N ASP A 72 -13.58 -3.43 13.41
CA ASP A 72 -14.54 -2.33 13.41
C ASP A 72 -14.55 -1.50 12.11
N ASN A 73 -13.46 -1.45 11.39
CA ASN A 73 -13.37 -0.80 10.07
C ASN A 73 -12.83 -1.80 9.05
N VAL A 74 -13.72 -2.59 8.45
CA VAL A 74 -13.42 -3.71 7.54
C VAL A 74 -14.06 -3.45 6.19
N ARG A 75 -13.32 -3.70 5.10
CA ARG A 75 -13.87 -3.58 3.73
C ARG A 75 -14.79 -4.75 3.39
N TYR A 76 -14.34 -5.96 3.72
CA TYR A 76 -15.10 -7.20 3.53
C TYR A 76 -14.58 -8.27 4.50
N GLY A 77 -15.44 -9.22 4.87
CA GLY A 77 -15.05 -10.29 5.78
C GLY A 77 -15.09 -9.89 7.25
N LYS A 78 -14.05 -10.21 8.02
CA LYS A 78 -14.05 -10.11 9.48
C LYS A 78 -13.01 -9.15 10.04
N THR A 79 -11.89 -8.97 9.36
CA THR A 79 -10.76 -8.22 9.88
C THR A 79 -10.08 -7.39 8.80
N ALA A 80 -9.48 -6.28 9.23
CA ALA A 80 -8.59 -5.44 8.43
C ALA A 80 -7.31 -5.14 9.21
N LEU A 81 -6.29 -4.60 8.55
CA LEU A 81 -5.08 -4.10 9.21
C LEU A 81 -5.16 -2.58 9.35
N ARG A 82 -4.95 -2.09 10.55
CA ARG A 82 -4.80 -0.67 10.87
C ARG A 82 -3.33 -0.35 11.06
N PHE A 83 -2.84 0.63 10.31
CA PHE A 83 -1.49 1.19 10.43
C PHE A 83 -1.60 2.57 11.05
N GLU A 84 -0.79 2.84 12.05
CA GLU A 84 -0.70 4.16 12.69
C GLU A 84 0.75 4.60 12.72
N LEU A 85 1.08 5.62 11.92
CA LEU A 85 2.39 6.23 11.85
C LEU A 85 2.38 7.56 12.58
N ARG A 86 3.06 7.62 13.71
CA ARG A 86 3.22 8.83 14.53
C ARG A 86 4.50 9.56 14.14
N SER A 87 4.53 10.86 14.41
CA SER A 87 5.74 11.67 14.27
C SER A 87 6.93 11.03 14.97
N GLY A 88 8.08 10.98 14.29
CA GLY A 88 9.31 10.37 14.79
C GLY A 88 9.34 8.83 14.68
N SER A 89 8.39 8.21 13.98
CA SER A 89 8.38 6.76 13.75
C SER A 89 9.38 6.34 12.67
N CYS A 90 10.68 6.49 12.99
CA CYS A 90 11.76 6.17 12.07
C CYS A 90 12.11 4.70 12.13
N GLY A 91 12.18 4.06 10.98
CA GLY A 91 12.75 2.74 10.87
C GLY A 91 14.27 2.76 11.06
N LYS A 92 14.82 1.79 11.79
CA LYS A 92 16.28 1.69 12.02
C LYS A 92 16.78 0.27 11.81
N THR A 93 17.99 0.19 11.27
CA THR A 93 18.82 -1.01 11.26
C THR A 93 20.24 -0.63 11.72
N ALA A 94 21.11 -1.60 11.93
CA ALA A 94 22.50 -1.36 12.31
C ALA A 94 23.26 -0.41 11.34
N GLY A 95 22.80 -0.30 10.08
CA GLY A 95 23.44 0.51 9.04
C GLY A 95 22.55 1.62 8.43
N SER A 96 21.32 1.79 8.88
CA SER A 96 20.38 2.75 8.31
C SER A 96 19.42 3.32 9.37
N ASP A 97 19.14 4.60 9.28
CA ASP A 97 18.18 5.33 10.10
C ASP A 97 17.29 6.18 9.17
N ASP A 98 16.03 5.82 9.03
CA ASP A 98 15.12 6.51 8.11
C ASP A 98 15.00 8.00 8.41
N CYS A 99 14.98 8.41 9.67
CA CYS A 99 14.93 9.83 10.01
C CYS A 99 16.19 10.62 9.61
N LYS A 100 17.28 9.94 9.30
CA LYS A 100 18.54 10.55 8.87
C LYS A 100 18.85 10.31 7.40
N ASN A 101 18.00 9.60 6.68
CA ASN A 101 18.20 9.29 5.27
C ASN A 101 17.88 10.49 4.39
N GLY A 102 18.90 10.98 3.69
CA GLY A 102 18.78 12.14 2.82
C GLY A 102 18.51 13.46 3.56
N PRO A 103 18.26 14.53 2.83
CA PRO A 103 18.08 15.87 3.43
C PRO A 103 16.76 16.03 4.20
N PHE A 104 15.80 15.14 3.99
CA PHE A 104 14.43 15.29 4.53
C PHE A 104 14.06 14.22 5.57
N GLY A 105 14.86 13.15 5.70
CA GLY A 105 14.46 12.01 6.51
C GLY A 105 13.21 11.29 5.99
N SER A 106 12.86 10.20 6.62
CA SER A 106 11.63 9.47 6.31
C SER A 106 11.09 8.72 7.51
N GLU A 107 9.80 8.43 7.48
CA GLU A 107 9.09 7.67 8.49
C GLU A 107 8.33 6.54 7.81
N ARG A 108 8.31 5.33 8.38
CA ARG A 108 7.55 4.23 7.78
C ARG A 108 7.08 3.16 8.75
N TYR A 109 5.91 2.63 8.43
CA TYR A 109 5.48 1.30 8.81
C TYR A 109 4.93 0.58 7.57
N GLU A 110 5.63 -0.46 7.12
CA GLU A 110 5.29 -1.20 5.91
C GLU A 110 5.39 -2.71 6.13
N LEU A 111 4.57 -3.42 5.40
CA LEU A 111 4.64 -4.87 5.23
C LEU A 111 5.12 -5.24 3.84
N LEU A 112 5.90 -6.30 3.78
CA LEU A 112 6.35 -6.92 2.54
C LEU A 112 6.22 -8.45 2.66
N PRO A 113 6.13 -9.17 1.55
CA PRO A 113 6.11 -10.63 1.57
C PRO A 113 7.38 -11.21 2.19
N ASN A 114 7.26 -12.35 2.86
CA ASN A 114 8.40 -13.01 3.47
C ASN A 114 9.30 -13.68 2.41
N ASN A 115 10.48 -13.16 2.17
CA ASN A 115 11.41 -13.61 1.11
C ASN A 115 11.93 -15.05 1.28
N ASN A 116 11.67 -15.70 2.43
CA ASN A 116 12.01 -17.11 2.60
C ASN A 116 11.06 -18.05 1.82
N ASP A 117 9.92 -17.51 1.36
CA ASP A 117 9.00 -18.22 0.49
C ASP A 117 9.42 -17.95 -0.97
N LYS A 118 10.14 -18.88 -1.57
CA LYS A 118 10.69 -18.76 -2.94
C LYS A 118 9.66 -18.53 -4.05
N ASP A 119 8.37 -18.64 -3.74
CA ASP A 119 7.27 -18.56 -4.70
C ASP A 119 6.64 -17.16 -4.85
N ILE A 120 7.13 -16.14 -4.12
CA ILE A 120 6.58 -14.77 -4.14
C ILE A 120 6.95 -13.99 -5.40
N THR A 121 7.68 -14.57 -6.28
CA THR A 121 8.06 -13.91 -7.51
C THR A 121 6.86 -13.71 -8.41
N PHE A 122 6.49 -12.47 -8.64
CA PHE A 122 5.53 -12.14 -9.69
C PHE A 122 6.14 -12.40 -11.05
N LYS A 123 5.59 -13.37 -11.78
CA LYS A 123 5.99 -13.73 -13.14
C LYS A 123 4.78 -13.88 -14.03
N GLY A 124 4.87 -13.34 -15.26
CA GLY A 124 3.81 -13.42 -16.24
C GLY A 124 2.55 -12.68 -15.79
N ASN A 125 1.41 -13.09 -16.29
CA ASN A 125 0.15 -12.42 -16.02
C ASN A 125 -0.36 -12.72 -14.60
N VAL A 126 -0.49 -11.67 -13.80
CA VAL A 126 -0.93 -11.70 -12.40
C VAL A 126 -2.00 -10.66 -12.16
N TRP A 127 -3.00 -11.05 -11.39
CA TRP A 127 -4.03 -10.18 -10.85
C TRP A 127 -3.82 -9.95 -9.37
N HIS A 128 -3.98 -8.71 -8.92
CA HIS A 128 -3.86 -8.29 -7.52
C HIS A 128 -5.04 -7.44 -7.11
N THR A 129 -5.37 -7.47 -5.83
CA THR A 129 -6.19 -6.44 -5.19
C THR A 129 -5.52 -5.95 -3.92
N ILE A 130 -5.82 -4.74 -3.56
CA ILE A 130 -5.60 -4.15 -2.26
C ILE A 130 -6.68 -3.10 -2.03
N SER A 131 -7.41 -3.21 -0.93
CA SER A 131 -8.33 -2.17 -0.49
C SER A 131 -7.67 -1.34 0.60
N TRP A 132 -7.84 -0.03 0.54
CA TRP A 132 -7.29 0.87 1.54
C TRP A 132 -8.32 1.94 1.93
N TYR A 133 -8.21 2.38 3.19
CA TYR A 133 -8.95 3.49 3.77
C TYR A 133 -7.95 4.38 4.50
N ILE A 134 -7.99 5.69 4.27
CA ILE A 134 -7.11 6.67 4.91
C ILE A 134 -7.97 7.63 5.70
N GLU A 135 -7.72 7.73 7.01
CA GLU A 135 -8.36 8.76 7.82
C GLU A 135 -7.93 10.15 7.35
N LYS A 136 -8.89 11.07 7.30
CA LYS A 136 -8.62 12.43 6.83
C LYS A 136 -7.65 13.15 7.75
N PHE A 137 -6.65 13.74 7.17
CA PHE A 137 -5.72 14.64 7.84
C PHE A 137 -5.55 15.93 7.03
N ASN A 138 -5.37 17.05 7.76
CA ASN A 138 -5.40 18.40 7.18
C ASN A 138 -4.01 18.95 6.84
N THR A 139 -2.95 18.25 7.17
CA THR A 139 -1.58 18.74 6.96
C THR A 139 -1.22 18.68 5.48
N PRO A 140 -0.62 19.74 4.92
CA PRO A 140 0.02 19.65 3.61
C PRO A 140 1.02 18.51 3.63
N LEU A 141 0.96 17.64 2.62
CA LEU A 141 1.99 16.63 2.42
C LEU A 141 3.14 17.32 1.68
N ALA A 142 4.20 17.57 2.41
CA ALA A 142 5.44 17.93 1.80
C ALA A 142 6.18 16.64 1.43
N GLY A 143 6.58 16.51 0.18
CA GLY A 143 7.35 15.37 -0.27
C GLY A 143 6.52 14.10 -0.52
N HIS A 144 7.21 12.98 -0.45
CA HIS A 144 6.73 11.65 -0.80
C HIS A 144 5.87 11.01 0.31
N ASN A 145 4.72 10.45 -0.03
CA ASN A 145 3.90 9.67 0.88
C ASN A 145 3.32 8.44 0.15
N SER A 146 4.08 7.37 0.16
CA SER A 146 3.68 6.12 -0.47
C SER A 146 2.79 5.30 0.46
N ILE A 147 1.68 4.81 -0.08
CA ILE A 147 0.75 3.93 0.61
C ILE A 147 0.82 2.49 0.08
N TRP A 148 1.41 2.32 -1.09
CA TRP A 148 1.56 1.04 -1.74
C TRP A 148 2.57 1.12 -2.88
N GLN A 149 3.41 0.09 -3.04
CA GLN A 149 4.49 0.08 -4.03
C GLN A 149 4.84 -1.34 -4.50
N ILE A 150 5.39 -1.43 -5.72
CA ILE A 150 5.94 -2.66 -6.26
C ILE A 150 7.45 -2.46 -6.45
N HIS A 151 8.22 -3.27 -5.74
CA HIS A 151 9.68 -3.32 -5.83
C HIS A 151 10.15 -4.50 -6.67
N ASN A 152 11.31 -4.34 -7.27
CA ASN A 152 12.15 -5.47 -7.69
C ASN A 152 13.21 -5.72 -6.61
N ASP A 153 13.51 -6.98 -6.30
CA ASP A 153 14.60 -7.32 -5.41
C ASP A 153 15.92 -6.77 -5.95
N GLY A 154 16.67 -6.10 -5.08
CA GLY A 154 17.97 -5.52 -5.42
C GLY A 154 17.90 -4.12 -6.03
N ASP A 155 16.72 -3.53 -6.17
CA ASP A 155 16.54 -2.15 -6.60
C ASP A 155 16.22 -1.24 -5.40
N TRP A 156 16.80 -0.06 -5.37
CA TRP A 156 16.58 0.92 -4.30
C TRP A 156 15.27 1.68 -4.47
N ALA A 157 14.82 1.82 -5.72
CA ALA A 157 13.57 2.52 -6.02
C ALA A 157 12.47 1.54 -6.42
N PRO A 158 11.23 1.74 -5.97
CA PRO A 158 10.11 0.94 -6.43
C PRO A 158 9.92 1.15 -7.93
N MET A 159 9.60 0.08 -8.65
CA MET A 159 9.26 0.13 -10.06
C MET A 159 7.96 0.88 -10.29
N PHE A 160 7.02 0.68 -9.41
CA PHE A 160 5.76 1.39 -9.34
C PHE A 160 5.45 1.76 -7.89
N ASN A 161 4.95 2.96 -7.67
CA ASN A 161 4.45 3.36 -6.36
C ASN A 161 3.26 4.31 -6.49
N THR A 162 2.44 4.30 -5.46
CA THR A 162 1.46 5.34 -5.23
C THR A 162 2.10 6.45 -4.40
N ASP A 163 1.76 7.69 -4.70
CA ASP A 163 2.24 8.85 -3.97
C ASP A 163 1.08 9.79 -3.64
N LEU A 164 0.78 9.91 -2.35
CA LEU A 164 -0.27 10.79 -1.87
C LEU A 164 0.28 12.21 -1.77
N MET A 165 -0.08 13.03 -2.74
CA MET A 165 0.37 14.41 -2.89
C MET A 165 -0.69 15.40 -2.38
N PHE A 166 -0.33 16.68 -2.42
CA PHE A 166 -1.19 17.79 -1.96
C PHE A 166 -2.60 17.79 -2.61
N ASP A 167 -2.70 17.49 -3.91
CA ASP A 167 -3.93 17.60 -4.70
C ASP A 167 -4.56 16.27 -5.10
N GLY A 168 -3.93 15.14 -4.76
CA GLY A 168 -4.46 13.82 -5.09
C GLY A 168 -3.52 12.66 -4.88
N LEU A 169 -3.95 11.50 -5.33
CA LEU A 169 -3.14 10.29 -5.37
C LEU A 169 -2.56 10.13 -6.77
N TYR A 170 -1.25 9.96 -6.82
CA TYR A 170 -0.49 9.77 -8.05
C TYR A 170 0.02 8.34 -8.15
N TRP A 171 0.09 7.86 -9.38
CA TRP A 171 0.76 6.64 -9.76
C TRP A 171 2.07 6.99 -10.45
N GLN A 172 3.17 6.53 -9.89
CA GLN A 172 4.50 6.73 -10.45
C GLN A 172 5.00 5.45 -11.07
N ARG A 173 5.42 5.53 -12.34
CA ARG A 173 6.12 4.47 -13.05
C ARG A 173 7.59 4.85 -13.22
N ARG A 174 8.48 3.99 -12.74
CA ARG A 174 9.92 4.15 -12.85
C ARG A 174 10.57 3.06 -13.71
N THR A 175 9.81 2.49 -14.63
CA THR A 175 10.27 1.38 -15.48
C THR A 175 11.32 1.77 -16.50
N ALA A 176 11.39 3.05 -16.88
CA ALA A 176 12.45 3.57 -17.75
C ALA A 176 13.85 3.25 -17.23
N CYS A 177 14.02 3.15 -15.93
CA CYS A 177 15.27 2.82 -15.28
C CYS A 177 15.75 1.40 -15.49
N ASN A 178 14.87 0.57 -15.94
CA ASN A 178 15.10 -0.86 -16.07
C ASN A 178 15.40 -1.28 -17.52
N VAL A 179 15.50 -0.32 -18.45
CA VAL A 179 15.77 -0.59 -19.85
C VAL A 179 17.23 -0.28 -20.15
N PRO A 180 18.07 -1.27 -20.57
CA PRO A 180 19.51 -1.10 -20.76
C PRO A 180 19.92 0.03 -21.68
N ASP A 181 19.16 0.26 -22.73
CA ASP A 181 19.49 1.30 -23.72
C ASP A 181 19.17 2.71 -23.20
N ILE A 182 18.20 2.84 -22.30
CA ILE A 182 17.92 4.09 -21.59
C ILE A 182 19.06 4.41 -20.62
N TYR A 183 19.61 3.43 -19.89
CA TYR A 183 20.81 3.62 -19.07
C TYR A 183 21.99 4.16 -19.86
N LYS A 184 22.23 3.61 -21.05
CA LYS A 184 23.31 4.08 -21.93
C LYS A 184 23.08 5.51 -22.40
N LYS A 185 21.83 5.84 -22.75
CA LYS A 185 21.46 7.17 -23.26
C LYS A 185 21.63 8.26 -22.21
N TYR A 186 21.34 7.97 -20.94
CA TYR A 186 21.34 8.99 -19.87
C TYR A 186 22.56 8.92 -18.96
N ASN A 187 23.59 8.11 -19.28
CA ASN A 187 24.80 7.95 -18.46
C ASN A 187 24.49 7.67 -16.97
N ALA A 188 23.42 6.96 -16.70
CA ALA A 188 23.08 6.58 -15.33
C ALA A 188 24.19 5.68 -14.77
N LYS A 189 25.14 6.29 -14.09
CA LYS A 189 26.21 5.60 -13.38
C LYS A 189 25.68 5.18 -12.04
N GLY A 190 25.77 3.90 -11.75
CA GLY A 190 25.67 3.40 -10.40
C GLY A 190 24.43 2.59 -10.11
N ASN A 191 24.51 1.93 -8.96
CA ASN A 191 23.48 1.09 -8.37
C ASN A 191 22.30 1.91 -7.80
N ASP A 192 22.31 3.20 -8.05
CA ASP A 192 21.46 4.17 -7.32
C ASP A 192 20.10 4.34 -7.98
N GLY A 193 19.62 3.28 -8.59
CA GLY A 193 18.32 3.38 -9.25
C GLY A 193 18.34 4.56 -10.20
N CYS A 194 17.42 4.92 -10.74
CA CYS A 194 17.21 5.89 -11.70
C CYS A 194 17.27 7.32 -11.20
N SER A 195 18.37 7.94 -11.46
CA SER A 195 18.42 9.40 -11.59
C SER A 195 17.93 9.88 -12.97
N VAL A 196 17.16 9.04 -13.68
CA VAL A 196 16.52 9.43 -14.94
C VAL A 196 15.56 10.56 -14.64
N SER A 197 15.61 11.60 -15.46
CA SER A 197 14.78 12.79 -15.25
C SER A 197 13.31 12.40 -15.12
N TRP A 198 12.57 13.15 -14.35
CA TRP A 198 11.11 12.98 -14.17
C TRP A 198 10.32 12.93 -15.48
N LYS A 199 10.93 13.35 -16.61
CA LYS A 199 10.32 13.36 -17.94
C LYS A 199 10.10 11.97 -18.54
N GLU A 200 10.84 10.96 -18.09
CA GLU A 200 10.74 9.61 -18.62
C GLU A 200 10.02 8.67 -17.67
N ASN A 201 9.72 9.13 -16.46
CA ASN A 201 8.87 8.45 -15.51
C ASN A 201 7.45 9.01 -15.63
N ALA A 202 6.48 8.15 -15.80
CA ALA A 202 5.09 8.58 -15.70
C ALA A 202 4.77 8.94 -14.25
N ASN A 203 4.15 10.11 -14.08
CA ASN A 203 3.54 10.54 -12.83
C ASN A 203 2.10 10.94 -13.14
N VAL A 204 1.19 9.98 -12.99
CA VAL A 204 -0.20 10.09 -13.41
C VAL A 204 -1.09 10.26 -12.20
N LYS A 205 -1.87 11.35 -12.16
CA LYS A 205 -2.91 11.52 -11.15
C LYS A 205 -4.02 10.52 -11.38
N ILE A 206 -4.22 9.63 -10.42
CA ILE A 206 -5.19 8.53 -10.51
C ILE A 206 -6.45 8.76 -9.66
N MET A 207 -6.40 9.73 -8.74
CA MET A 207 -7.53 10.07 -7.88
C MET A 207 -7.39 11.49 -7.35
N ASP A 208 -8.49 12.23 -7.31
CA ASP A 208 -8.52 13.56 -6.70
C ASP A 208 -8.54 13.48 -5.16
N ARG A 209 -7.96 14.49 -4.49
CA ARG A 209 -7.81 14.51 -3.03
C ARG A 209 -9.12 14.33 -2.27
N ASN A 210 -10.22 14.92 -2.75
CA ASN A 210 -11.55 14.82 -2.13
C ASN A 210 -12.17 13.42 -2.22
N GLU A 211 -11.61 12.54 -3.05
CA GLU A 211 -12.08 11.18 -3.24
C GLU A 211 -11.32 10.15 -2.41
N ILE A 212 -10.25 10.57 -1.72
CA ILE A 212 -9.30 9.63 -1.08
C ILE A 212 -9.76 9.23 0.32
N PHE A 213 -10.13 10.20 1.15
CA PHE A 213 -10.23 10.04 2.61
C PHE A 213 -11.59 9.50 3.08
N ASP A 214 -11.57 8.91 4.27
CA ASP A 214 -12.73 8.48 5.07
C ASP A 214 -13.68 7.51 4.35
N LYS A 215 -13.12 6.74 3.41
CA LYS A 215 -13.83 5.67 2.70
C LYS A 215 -12.87 4.60 2.20
N TRP A 216 -13.40 3.40 2.02
CA TRP A 216 -12.68 2.32 1.37
C TRP A 216 -12.53 2.58 -0.13
N ASN A 217 -11.33 2.35 -0.62
CA ASN A 217 -10.98 2.43 -2.04
C ASN A 217 -10.34 1.11 -2.46
N ASP A 218 -10.88 0.49 -3.49
CA ASP A 218 -10.43 -0.79 -4.00
C ASP A 218 -9.52 -0.59 -5.21
N VAL A 219 -8.29 -1.04 -5.10
CA VAL A 219 -7.36 -1.11 -6.24
C VAL A 219 -7.34 -2.53 -6.77
N ILE A 220 -7.60 -2.67 -8.05
CA ILE A 220 -7.50 -3.92 -8.79
C ILE A 220 -6.45 -3.73 -9.87
N MET A 221 -5.55 -4.69 -10.01
CA MET A 221 -4.52 -4.64 -11.04
C MET A 221 -4.41 -5.94 -11.80
N ASN A 222 -4.15 -5.79 -13.10
CA ASN A 222 -3.67 -6.86 -13.95
C ASN A 222 -2.31 -6.49 -14.54
N VAL A 223 -1.30 -7.28 -14.22
CA VAL A 223 0.09 -7.00 -14.60
C VAL A 223 0.71 -8.21 -15.27
N ASN A 224 1.31 -8.02 -16.44
CA ASN A 224 2.17 -9.03 -17.06
C ASN A 224 3.64 -8.73 -16.74
N TYR A 225 4.15 -9.38 -15.70
CA TYR A 225 5.51 -9.20 -15.20
C TYR A 225 6.54 -9.85 -16.14
N THR A 226 7.06 -9.05 -17.05
CA THR A 226 8.10 -9.44 -18.01
C THR A 226 9.04 -8.27 -18.29
N SER A 227 10.26 -8.58 -18.73
CA SER A 227 11.23 -7.60 -19.24
C SER A 227 11.12 -7.36 -20.75
N LYS A 228 10.12 -7.92 -21.40
CA LYS A 228 9.86 -7.78 -22.83
C LYS A 228 8.79 -6.74 -23.11
N ASP A 229 8.70 -6.25 -24.34
CA ASP A 229 7.73 -5.23 -24.77
C ASP A 229 6.26 -5.67 -24.70
N ASN A 230 6.01 -6.98 -24.54
CA ASN A 230 4.66 -7.48 -24.29
C ASN A 230 4.24 -7.45 -22.83
N GLY A 231 4.99 -6.77 -21.97
CA GLY A 231 4.59 -6.45 -20.62
C GLY A 231 3.43 -5.43 -20.64
N PHE A 232 2.63 -5.42 -19.59
CA PHE A 232 1.60 -4.42 -19.39
C PHE A 232 1.22 -4.30 -17.92
N LEU A 233 0.61 -3.17 -17.58
CA LEU A 233 -0.08 -2.94 -16.31
C LEU A 233 -1.39 -2.22 -16.57
N LYS A 234 -2.50 -2.79 -16.09
CA LYS A 234 -3.80 -2.13 -16.00
C LYS A 234 -4.18 -1.97 -14.54
N MET A 235 -4.68 -0.78 -14.19
CA MET A 235 -5.12 -0.47 -12.83
C MET A 235 -6.52 0.10 -12.84
N TRP A 236 -7.37 -0.46 -12.01
CA TRP A 236 -8.71 0.06 -11.73
C TRP A 236 -8.77 0.52 -10.28
N ILE A 237 -9.42 1.67 -10.05
CA ILE A 237 -9.79 2.15 -8.72
C ILE A 237 -11.30 2.23 -8.66
N ASN A 238 -11.90 1.60 -7.66
CA ASN A 238 -13.35 1.55 -7.46
C ASN A 238 -14.11 1.12 -8.74
N GLY A 239 -13.53 0.18 -9.48
CA GLY A 239 -14.10 -0.38 -10.70
C GLY A 239 -13.89 0.44 -11.98
N LYS A 240 -13.26 1.64 -11.91
CA LYS A 240 -12.93 2.48 -13.05
C LYS A 240 -11.47 2.27 -13.46
N LEU A 241 -11.20 1.99 -14.75
CA LEU A 241 -9.83 1.90 -15.29
C LEU A 241 -9.19 3.31 -15.24
N VAL A 242 -8.12 3.46 -14.48
CA VAL A 242 -7.44 4.76 -14.24
C VAL A 242 -6.04 4.82 -14.87
N TYR A 243 -5.44 3.65 -15.15
CA TYR A 243 -4.12 3.60 -15.76
C TYR A 243 -3.95 2.34 -16.61
N HIS A 244 -3.32 2.50 -17.78
CA HIS A 244 -2.94 1.40 -18.67
C HIS A 244 -1.55 1.68 -19.23
N TYR A 245 -0.61 0.82 -18.95
CA TYR A 245 0.75 0.86 -19.48
C TYR A 245 1.03 -0.36 -20.35
N GLN A 246 1.78 -0.17 -21.42
CA GLN A 246 2.29 -1.23 -22.31
C GLN A 246 3.81 -1.08 -22.44
N GLY A 247 4.54 -2.15 -22.15
CA GLY A 247 5.99 -2.21 -22.22
C GLY A 247 6.59 -3.09 -21.13
N PRO A 248 7.93 -3.13 -21.01
CA PRO A 248 8.62 -3.90 -19.97
C PRO A 248 8.17 -3.50 -18.56
N VAL A 249 7.81 -4.48 -17.75
CA VAL A 249 7.35 -4.29 -16.36
C VAL A 249 8.42 -4.72 -15.35
N LYS A 250 9.45 -5.40 -15.82
CA LYS A 250 10.61 -5.84 -15.03
C LYS A 250 11.91 -5.38 -15.68
N PRO A 251 12.97 -5.15 -14.89
CA PRO A 251 14.29 -4.97 -15.46
C PRO A 251 14.72 -6.28 -16.18
N PRO A 252 15.52 -6.19 -17.23
CA PRO A 252 16.18 -7.34 -17.81
C PRO A 252 17.13 -7.95 -16.77
N ASN A 253 17.23 -9.28 -16.78
CA ASN A 253 18.12 -9.99 -15.88
C ASN A 253 19.58 -9.60 -16.14
N LYS A 254 20.23 -8.89 -15.25
CA LYS A 254 21.61 -8.43 -15.39
C LYS A 254 22.49 -8.96 -14.25
N GLY A 255 22.78 -10.28 -14.26
CA GLY A 255 23.87 -10.82 -13.47
C GLY A 255 23.69 -10.81 -11.94
N LYS A 256 24.77 -11.06 -11.22
CA LYS A 256 24.82 -11.12 -9.76
C LYS A 256 24.28 -9.82 -9.10
N GLY A 257 23.26 -9.93 -8.27
CA GLY A 257 22.72 -8.84 -7.46
C GLY A 257 21.34 -8.33 -7.90
N TRP A 258 20.89 -8.65 -9.10
CA TRP A 258 19.55 -8.30 -9.58
C TRP A 258 18.67 -9.54 -9.56
N SER A 259 17.74 -9.57 -8.63
CA SER A 259 16.75 -10.63 -8.62
C SER A 259 15.62 -10.28 -9.59
N ASN A 260 15.10 -11.30 -10.28
CA ASN A 260 13.92 -11.18 -11.13
C ASN A 260 12.60 -11.10 -10.33
N ASN A 261 12.70 -10.87 -9.04
CA ASN A 261 11.57 -10.96 -8.13
C ASN A 261 10.94 -9.57 -7.96
N SER A 262 9.71 -9.41 -8.40
CA SER A 262 8.92 -8.26 -8.03
C SER A 262 8.12 -8.59 -6.78
N THR A 263 8.07 -7.66 -5.83
CA THR A 263 7.34 -7.80 -4.57
C THR A 263 6.43 -6.60 -4.37
N MET A 264 5.28 -6.80 -3.75
CA MET A 264 4.41 -5.71 -3.32
C MET A 264 4.73 -5.35 -1.88
N GLN A 265 4.82 -4.05 -1.59
CA GLN A 265 4.90 -3.52 -0.24
C GLN A 265 3.71 -2.58 -0.03
N PHE A 266 3.17 -2.53 1.17
CA PHE A 266 2.09 -1.61 1.50
C PHE A 266 2.20 -1.18 2.97
N GLY A 267 1.61 -0.04 3.27
CA GLY A 267 1.67 0.59 4.57
C GLY A 267 1.76 2.11 4.43
N ILE A 268 2.53 2.74 5.29
CA ILE A 268 2.78 4.17 5.24
C ILE A 268 4.30 4.37 5.14
N TYR A 269 4.75 5.01 4.07
CA TYR A 269 6.12 5.47 3.90
C TYR A 269 6.10 6.92 3.45
N ARG A 270 6.53 7.84 4.30
CA ARG A 270 6.48 9.27 4.02
C ARG A 270 7.84 9.92 4.27
N MET A 271 8.18 10.90 3.42
CA MET A 271 9.28 11.81 3.64
C MET A 271 8.81 13.00 4.44
N ALA A 272 9.65 13.48 5.35
CA ALA A 272 9.42 14.69 6.13
C ALA A 272 10.28 15.83 5.59
N GLU A 273 9.76 17.05 5.60
CA GLU A 273 10.62 18.21 5.62
C GLU A 273 11.21 18.29 7.02
N ASP A 274 12.53 18.49 7.11
CA ASP A 274 13.27 18.56 8.37
C ASP A 274 13.24 17.29 9.27
N GLY A 275 13.00 16.13 8.68
CA GLY A 275 13.14 14.84 9.36
C GLY A 275 11.96 14.37 10.19
N VAL A 276 10.89 15.15 10.37
CA VAL A 276 9.73 14.77 11.19
C VAL A 276 8.42 15.32 10.63
N HIS A 277 7.43 14.47 10.40
CA HIS A 277 6.07 14.91 10.12
C HIS A 277 5.32 15.28 11.40
N PRO A 278 4.61 16.42 11.43
CA PRO A 278 3.97 16.90 12.66
C PRO A 278 2.70 16.12 13.05
N HIS A 279 2.17 15.25 12.20
CA HIS A 279 0.88 14.60 12.42
C HIS A 279 0.96 13.07 12.43
N THR A 280 -0.02 12.46 13.10
CA THR A 280 -0.28 11.02 13.00
C THR A 280 -1.05 10.74 11.71
N GLN A 281 -0.62 9.71 10.98
CA GLN A 281 -1.35 9.19 9.81
C GLN A 281 -1.87 7.79 10.13
N ILE A 282 -3.14 7.55 9.80
CA ILE A 282 -3.79 6.26 10.00
C ILE A 282 -4.34 5.78 8.66
N ASN A 283 -3.88 4.60 8.28
CA ASN A 283 -4.35 3.89 7.09
C ASN A 283 -4.86 2.51 7.48
N TYR A 284 -5.90 2.06 6.80
CA TYR A 284 -6.38 0.69 6.91
C TYR A 284 -6.19 -0.03 5.59
N TYR A 285 -5.91 -1.34 5.67
CA TYR A 285 -5.72 -2.20 4.52
C TYR A 285 -6.48 -3.50 4.69
N ASP A 286 -7.11 -3.92 3.59
CA ASP A 286 -7.92 -5.14 3.54
C ASP A 286 -7.92 -5.73 2.12
N GLU A 287 -8.48 -6.91 1.96
CA GLU A 287 -8.70 -7.54 0.67
C GLU A 287 -7.45 -7.66 -0.20
N ILE A 288 -6.33 -8.01 0.44
CA ILE A 288 -5.06 -8.22 -0.23
C ILE A 288 -5.08 -9.61 -0.88
N ARG A 289 -5.41 -9.63 -2.17
CA ARG A 289 -5.62 -10.87 -2.94
C ARG A 289 -4.64 -10.99 -4.10
N TYR A 290 -4.40 -12.23 -4.52
CA TYR A 290 -3.49 -12.55 -5.60
C TYR A 290 -4.04 -13.71 -6.45
N ALA A 291 -3.92 -13.60 -7.76
CA ALA A 291 -4.28 -14.69 -8.67
C ALA A 291 -3.39 -14.71 -9.91
N LYS A 292 -2.96 -15.89 -10.33
CA LYS A 292 -2.27 -16.10 -11.62
C LYS A 292 -3.29 -16.24 -12.74
N LYS A 293 -3.07 -15.53 -13.85
CA LYS A 293 -3.72 -15.63 -15.17
C LYS A 293 -5.17 -15.19 -15.25
N LYS A 294 -6.03 -15.49 -14.27
CA LYS A 294 -7.48 -15.31 -14.40
C LYS A 294 -8.02 -14.40 -13.30
N CYS A 295 -8.69 -13.32 -13.69
CA CYS A 295 -9.40 -12.39 -12.82
C CYS A 295 -10.39 -13.11 -11.89
N SER A 296 -11.17 -14.06 -12.41
CA SER A 296 -12.20 -14.78 -11.65
C SER A 296 -11.69 -15.49 -10.39
N LYS A 297 -10.39 -15.77 -10.30
CA LYS A 297 -9.77 -16.34 -9.10
C LYS A 297 -9.63 -15.37 -7.94
N LEU A 298 -9.73 -14.06 -8.20
CA LEU A 298 -9.71 -13.03 -7.14
C LEU A 298 -11.00 -12.95 -6.34
N LYS A 299 -12.09 -13.51 -6.85
CA LYS A 299 -13.43 -13.43 -6.21
C LYS A 299 -13.90 -11.98 -6.04
N LEU A 300 -13.77 -11.20 -7.12
CA LEU A 300 -14.10 -9.76 -7.13
C LEU A 300 -15.60 -9.49 -6.98
N GLU A 301 -16.45 -10.45 -7.24
CA GLU A 301 -17.90 -10.38 -6.98
C GLU A 301 -18.22 -10.11 -5.51
N GLN A 302 -17.36 -10.53 -4.59
CA GLN A 302 -17.46 -10.23 -3.16
C GLN A 302 -17.28 -8.74 -2.83
N LEU A 303 -16.56 -8.02 -3.70
CA LEU A 303 -16.32 -6.59 -3.60
C LEU A 303 -17.28 -5.78 -4.49
N GLY A 304 -18.17 -6.46 -5.23
CA GLY A 304 -19.14 -5.83 -6.12
C GLY A 304 -18.65 -5.62 -7.56
N TYR A 305 -17.55 -6.25 -7.98
CA TYR A 305 -16.97 -6.07 -9.31
C TYR A 305 -17.14 -7.31 -10.20
N SER A 306 -17.31 -7.05 -11.51
CA SER A 306 -17.31 -8.08 -12.56
C SER A 306 -15.99 -8.02 -13.34
N CYS A 307 -15.30 -9.15 -13.48
CA CYS A 307 -14.11 -9.26 -14.31
C CYS A 307 -14.37 -8.85 -15.76
N GLU A 308 -15.49 -9.26 -16.34
CA GLU A 308 -15.89 -8.91 -17.69
C GLU A 308 -16.00 -7.39 -17.89
N LYS A 309 -16.69 -6.70 -16.95
CA LYS A 309 -16.84 -5.24 -16.98
C LYS A 309 -15.50 -4.53 -16.81
N LEU A 310 -14.60 -5.03 -15.96
CA LEU A 310 -13.27 -4.46 -15.80
C LEU A 310 -12.44 -4.62 -17.08
N GLU A 311 -12.38 -5.82 -17.63
CA GLU A 311 -11.56 -6.13 -18.81
C GLU A 311 -12.05 -5.43 -20.09
N SER A 312 -13.34 -5.10 -20.18
CA SER A 312 -13.92 -4.40 -21.34
C SER A 312 -13.55 -2.90 -21.40
N GLN A 313 -13.11 -2.29 -20.29
CA GLN A 313 -12.76 -0.88 -20.25
C GLN A 313 -11.46 -0.58 -21.01
N LYS A 314 -11.42 0.58 -21.67
CA LYS A 314 -10.29 1.07 -22.44
C LYS A 314 -10.02 2.52 -22.09
N ILE A 315 -8.75 2.89 -22.01
CA ILE A 315 -8.25 4.27 -21.92
C ILE A 315 -7.00 4.38 -22.80
N GLU A 316 -6.47 5.59 -22.93
CA GLU A 316 -5.16 5.81 -23.55
C GLU A 316 -4.08 4.95 -22.89
N VAL A 317 -3.16 4.47 -23.72
CA VAL A 317 -2.08 3.56 -23.29
C VAL A 317 -0.81 4.37 -23.10
N ASP A 318 -0.30 4.40 -21.87
CA ASP A 318 1.03 4.92 -21.57
C ASP A 318 2.10 3.94 -22.08
N THR A 319 3.18 4.46 -22.64
CA THR A 319 4.33 3.69 -23.09
C THR A 319 5.63 4.28 -22.56
N LEU A 320 6.76 3.59 -22.75
CA LEU A 320 8.06 4.13 -22.32
C LEU A 320 8.46 5.45 -22.97
N PHE A 321 7.87 5.78 -24.11
CA PHE A 321 8.31 6.87 -24.99
C PHE A 321 7.24 7.93 -25.26
N ASN A 322 6.12 7.88 -24.57
CA ASN A 322 5.06 8.90 -24.67
C ASN A 322 5.24 9.98 -23.63
#